data_2788f8aae0999d1f18138c60ebaf3850
#
_entry.id   2788f8aae0999d1f18138c60ebaf3850
#
_cell.length_a   1.000
_cell.length_b   1.000
_cell.length_c   1.000
_cell.angle_alpha   90.00
_cell.angle_beta   90.00
_cell.angle_gamma   90.00
#
_symmetry.space_group_name_H-M   'P 1'
#
loop_
_entity.id
_entity.type
_entity.pdbx_description
1 polymer ?
#
loop_
_entity_poly.entity_id
_entity_poly.type
_entity_poly.pdbx_seq_one_letter_code
_entity_poly.pdbx_strand_id
1 'polypeptide(L)'
;LDGRTQQVTGQAWLDHEWSSELLPETAQGWDWIGLNLDDGSALMAFRLRSKDGSPLWSAATLTLGTGRAQMLSPDAVAFTPLRQWRSARTGITYPVEWRVRIGTRKINLHALIDDQELDSRRSTGAVYWEGAVRVTEDGREIGRGYLEMTGYGDKIRVG
;
A
#
# COMPACT_ATOMS: atom_id res chain seq x y z
N LEU A 1 5.14 23.48 15.37
CA LEU A 1 4.29 22.99 16.44
C LEU A 1 4.07 24.10 17.44
N ASP A 2 2.85 24.36 17.87
CA ASP A 2 2.50 25.39 18.87
C ASP A 2 3.03 26.78 18.54
N GLY A 3 3.00 27.19 17.26
CA GLY A 3 3.50 28.47 16.77
C GLY A 3 5.03 28.58 16.72
N ARG A 4 5.76 27.49 16.94
CA ARG A 4 7.22 27.45 16.85
C ARG A 4 7.68 26.72 15.59
N THR A 5 8.70 27.28 14.91
CA THR A 5 9.37 26.59 13.81
C THR A 5 10.28 25.49 14.36
N GLN A 6 10.15 24.28 13.82
CA GLN A 6 11.04 23.16 14.13
C GLN A 6 11.71 22.67 12.84
N GLN A 7 12.99 22.41 12.92
CA GLN A 7 13.72 21.74 11.85
C GLN A 7 13.53 20.23 12.00
N VAL A 8 13.05 19.58 10.95
CA VAL A 8 12.85 18.14 10.93
C VAL A 8 13.49 17.55 9.69
N THR A 9 13.88 16.29 9.77
CA THR A 9 14.33 15.48 8.64
C THR A 9 13.45 14.26 8.52
N GLY A 10 13.29 13.75 7.32
CA GLY A 10 12.46 12.58 7.09
C GLY A 10 12.48 12.16 5.63
N GLN A 11 11.70 11.13 5.32
CA GLN A 11 11.46 10.64 3.98
C GLN A 11 10.02 10.93 3.61
N ALA A 12 9.78 11.15 2.33
CA ALA A 12 8.46 11.33 1.77
C ALA A 12 8.31 10.47 0.51
N TRP A 13 7.08 10.17 0.16
CA TRP A 13 6.73 9.55 -1.10
C TRP A 13 5.88 10.54 -1.90
N LEU A 14 6.18 10.68 -3.18
CA LEU A 14 5.32 11.36 -4.15
C LEU A 14 4.78 10.32 -5.11
N ASP A 15 3.47 10.17 -5.13
CA ASP A 15 2.80 9.42 -6.19
C ASP A 15 2.20 10.39 -7.20
N HIS A 16 2.37 10.09 -8.48
CA HIS A 16 1.79 10.86 -9.56
C HIS A 16 1.27 9.89 -10.60
N GLU A 17 -0.03 9.71 -10.62
CA GLU A 17 -0.70 8.74 -11.46
C GLU A 17 -1.65 9.45 -12.42
N TRP A 18 -1.71 8.95 -13.64
CA TRP A 18 -2.71 9.34 -14.62
C TRP A 18 -3.16 8.14 -15.44
N SER A 19 -4.45 8.08 -15.73
CA SER A 19 -5.03 7.05 -16.57
C SER A 19 -6.14 7.63 -17.45
N SER A 20 -6.25 7.14 -18.65
CA SER A 20 -7.37 7.43 -19.55
C SER A 20 -8.50 6.42 -19.43
N GLU A 21 -8.32 5.36 -18.65
CA GLU A 21 -9.29 4.28 -18.48
C GLU A 21 -9.71 4.16 -17.02
N LEU A 22 -10.99 3.88 -16.82
CA LEU A 22 -11.55 3.57 -15.52
C LEU A 22 -11.13 2.14 -15.11
N LEU A 23 -11.24 1.85 -13.82
CA LEU A 23 -11.01 0.49 -13.31
C LEU A 23 -11.94 -0.51 -14.00
N PRO A 24 -11.46 -1.72 -14.33
CA PRO A 24 -12.32 -2.78 -14.85
C PRO A 24 -13.54 -3.01 -13.95
N GLU A 25 -14.69 -3.31 -14.54
CA GLU A 25 -15.91 -3.58 -13.76
C GLU A 25 -15.76 -4.74 -12.78
N THR A 26 -14.87 -5.67 -13.07
CA THR A 26 -14.52 -6.81 -12.20
C THR A 26 -13.67 -6.43 -11.00
N ALA A 27 -13.02 -5.26 -11.02
CA ALA A 27 -12.21 -4.80 -9.90
C ALA A 27 -13.09 -4.36 -8.73
N GLN A 28 -12.75 -4.84 -7.54
CA GLN A 28 -13.37 -4.44 -6.28
C GLN A 28 -12.61 -3.26 -5.64
N GLY A 29 -11.29 -3.26 -5.75
CA GLY A 29 -10.39 -2.28 -5.18
C GLY A 29 -8.93 -2.69 -5.40
N TRP A 30 -8.03 -2.02 -4.71
CA TRP A 30 -6.59 -2.28 -4.81
C TRP A 30 -5.90 -2.32 -3.46
N ASP A 31 -4.67 -2.84 -3.48
CA ASP A 31 -3.67 -2.68 -2.44
C ASP A 31 -2.43 -2.07 -3.10
N TRP A 32 -1.95 -0.97 -2.57
CA TRP A 32 -0.80 -0.23 -3.06
C TRP A 32 0.20 0.01 -1.94
N ILE A 33 1.49 -0.05 -2.24
CA ILE A 33 2.57 0.27 -1.31
C ILE A 33 3.62 1.14 -1.97
N GLY A 34 4.13 2.13 -1.21
CA GLY A 34 5.32 2.90 -1.52
C GLY A 34 6.28 2.84 -0.35
N LEU A 35 7.46 2.25 -0.55
CA LEU A 35 8.41 1.93 0.51
C LEU A 35 9.76 2.57 0.24
N ASN A 36 10.32 3.25 1.26
CA ASN A 36 11.71 3.68 1.30
C ASN A 36 12.50 2.68 2.15
N LEU A 37 13.52 2.07 1.57
CA LEU A 37 14.35 1.07 2.23
C LEU A 37 15.66 1.67 2.73
N ASP A 38 16.22 1.09 3.79
CA ASP A 38 17.41 1.62 4.47
C ASP A 38 18.69 1.51 3.61
N ASP A 39 18.66 0.65 2.58
CA ASP A 39 19.74 0.55 1.58
C ASP A 39 19.68 1.66 0.50
N GLY A 40 18.78 2.62 0.66
CA GLY A 40 18.55 3.72 -0.28
C GLY A 40 17.72 3.34 -1.49
N SER A 41 17.20 2.11 -1.57
CA SER A 41 16.26 1.72 -2.61
C SER A 41 14.83 2.14 -2.24
N ALA A 42 13.98 2.25 -3.28
CA ALA A 42 12.56 2.49 -3.14
C ALA A 42 11.76 1.43 -3.89
N LEU A 43 10.67 0.97 -3.31
CA LEU A 43 9.80 -0.04 -3.90
C LEU A 43 8.37 0.47 -3.95
N MET A 44 7.81 0.54 -5.15
CA MET A 44 6.36 0.63 -5.35
C MET A 44 5.86 -0.75 -5.77
N ALA A 45 4.75 -1.19 -5.20
CA ALA A 45 4.03 -2.36 -5.70
C ALA A 45 2.52 -2.16 -5.55
N PHE A 46 1.79 -2.79 -6.45
CA PHE A 46 0.37 -2.57 -6.60
C PHE A 46 -0.31 -3.86 -7.08
N ARG A 47 -1.52 -4.13 -6.58
CA ARG A 47 -2.40 -5.13 -7.15
C ARG A 47 -3.85 -4.65 -7.20
N LEU A 48 -4.53 -4.94 -8.28
CA LEU A 48 -5.98 -4.90 -8.39
C LEU A 48 -6.57 -6.21 -7.88
N ARG A 49 -7.69 -6.12 -7.16
CA ARG A 49 -8.40 -7.28 -6.62
C ARG A 49 -9.82 -7.38 -7.17
N SER A 50 -10.26 -8.59 -7.42
CA SER A 50 -11.66 -8.94 -7.60
C SER A 50 -12.41 -9.00 -6.26
N LYS A 51 -13.71 -9.22 -6.32
CA LYS A 51 -14.59 -9.28 -5.14
C LYS A 51 -14.22 -10.41 -4.17
N ASP A 52 -13.72 -11.53 -4.67
CA ASP A 52 -13.26 -12.67 -3.86
C ASP A 52 -11.83 -12.49 -3.32
N GLY A 53 -11.20 -11.34 -3.61
CA GLY A 53 -9.84 -11.01 -3.17
C GLY A 53 -8.74 -11.56 -4.06
N SER A 54 -9.07 -12.28 -5.13
CA SER A 54 -8.07 -12.78 -6.08
C SER A 54 -7.45 -11.62 -6.88
N PRO A 55 -6.15 -11.72 -7.24
CA PRO A 55 -5.47 -10.69 -8.00
C PRO A 55 -5.97 -10.71 -9.45
N LEU A 56 -6.40 -9.55 -9.95
CA LEU A 56 -6.71 -9.32 -11.37
C LEU A 56 -5.46 -8.88 -12.13
N TRP A 57 -4.65 -8.06 -11.49
CA TRP A 57 -3.41 -7.55 -12.05
C TRP A 57 -2.48 -7.06 -10.94
N SER A 58 -1.17 -7.15 -11.17
CA SER A 58 -0.15 -6.66 -10.24
C SER A 58 0.99 -6.01 -11.01
N ALA A 59 1.65 -5.07 -10.38
CA ALA A 59 2.88 -4.48 -10.87
C ALA A 59 3.80 -4.08 -9.71
N ALA A 60 5.09 -3.98 -9.98
CA ALA A 60 6.02 -3.36 -9.06
C ALA A 60 7.16 -2.68 -9.81
N THR A 61 7.70 -1.64 -9.18
CA THR A 61 8.92 -0.97 -9.60
C THR A 61 9.87 -0.90 -8.42
N LEU A 62 11.05 -1.47 -8.57
CA LEU A 62 12.15 -1.34 -7.63
C LEU A 62 13.13 -0.30 -8.18
N THR A 63 13.31 0.80 -7.47
CA THR A 63 14.35 1.80 -7.78
C THR A 63 15.51 1.59 -6.84
N LEU A 64 16.66 1.24 -7.40
CA LEU A 64 17.88 1.05 -6.61
C LEU A 64 18.41 2.39 -6.10
N GLY A 65 19.22 2.38 -5.04
CA GLY A 65 19.87 3.59 -4.50
C GLY A 65 20.74 4.35 -5.50
N THR A 66 21.09 3.72 -6.63
CA THR A 66 21.77 4.33 -7.78
C THR A 66 20.84 5.13 -8.71
N GLY A 67 19.52 5.13 -8.43
CA GLY A 67 18.49 5.73 -9.28
C GLY A 67 18.02 4.84 -10.44
N ARG A 68 18.57 3.63 -10.62
CA ARG A 68 18.11 2.70 -11.66
C ARG A 68 16.80 2.06 -11.26
N ALA A 69 15.75 2.29 -12.04
CA ALA A 69 14.44 1.63 -11.87
C ALA A 69 14.41 0.28 -12.63
N GLN A 70 13.79 -0.71 -12.00
CA GLN A 70 13.51 -2.03 -12.55
C GLN A 70 12.04 -2.32 -12.40
N MET A 71 11.34 -2.47 -13.50
CA MET A 71 9.97 -2.98 -13.53
C MET A 71 9.98 -4.49 -13.35
N LEU A 72 9.03 -4.99 -12.55
CA LEU A 72 8.88 -6.42 -12.30
C LEU A 72 7.59 -6.92 -12.97
N SER A 73 7.65 -8.15 -13.46
CA SER A 73 6.47 -8.79 -14.05
C SER A 73 5.37 -9.02 -13.00
N PRO A 74 4.09 -9.05 -13.40
CA PRO A 74 2.98 -9.32 -12.49
C PRO A 74 3.17 -10.58 -11.63
N ASP A 75 3.71 -11.64 -12.22
CA ASP A 75 3.95 -12.92 -11.52
C ASP A 75 5.03 -12.83 -10.44
N ALA A 76 5.88 -11.81 -10.51
CA ALA A 76 6.92 -11.56 -9.50
C ALA A 76 6.37 -10.91 -8.23
N VAL A 77 5.10 -10.47 -8.22
CA VAL A 77 4.50 -9.72 -7.12
C VAL A 77 3.34 -10.50 -6.51
N ALA A 78 3.39 -10.74 -5.22
CA ALA A 78 2.27 -11.37 -4.51
C ALA A 78 2.09 -10.77 -3.11
N PHE A 79 0.85 -10.45 -2.78
CA PHE A 79 0.44 -9.95 -1.48
C PHE A 79 -0.30 -11.05 -0.72
N THR A 80 0.17 -11.40 0.47
CA THR A 80 -0.45 -12.40 1.36
C THR A 80 -0.80 -11.73 2.68
N PRO A 81 -2.08 -11.65 3.08
CA PRO A 81 -2.46 -11.07 4.36
C PRO A 81 -2.00 -11.98 5.51
N LEU A 82 -1.52 -11.37 6.61
CA LEU A 82 -1.08 -12.08 7.81
C LEU A 82 -2.00 -11.81 9.00
N ARG A 83 -2.15 -10.55 9.41
CA ARG A 83 -2.99 -10.15 10.53
C ARG A 83 -4.09 -9.21 10.04
N GLN A 84 -5.27 -9.34 10.63
CA GLN A 84 -6.42 -8.50 10.31
C GLN A 84 -6.81 -7.64 11.51
N TRP A 85 -7.38 -6.48 11.22
CA TRP A 85 -8.01 -5.58 12.17
C TRP A 85 -9.39 -5.17 11.65
N ARG A 86 -10.36 -5.09 12.56
CA ARG A 86 -11.71 -4.66 12.24
C ARG A 86 -11.97 -3.27 12.78
N SER A 87 -12.36 -2.35 11.90
CA SER A 87 -12.74 -1.00 12.28
C SER A 87 -13.98 -1.01 13.18
N ALA A 88 -13.88 -0.32 14.31
CA ALA A 88 -15.04 -0.10 15.19
C ALA A 88 -16.03 0.93 14.60
N ARG A 89 -15.57 1.78 13.66
CA ARG A 89 -16.39 2.83 13.04
C ARG A 89 -17.25 2.30 11.90
N THR A 90 -16.66 1.51 11.01
CA THR A 90 -17.32 1.05 9.78
C THR A 90 -17.66 -0.43 9.82
N GLY A 91 -17.04 -1.21 10.70
CA GLY A 91 -17.15 -2.66 10.74
C GLY A 91 -16.35 -3.37 9.63
N ILE A 92 -15.64 -2.62 8.78
CA ILE A 92 -14.79 -3.18 7.71
C ILE A 92 -13.57 -3.85 8.33
N THR A 93 -13.15 -4.96 7.74
CA THR A 93 -11.95 -5.69 8.17
C THR A 93 -10.84 -5.51 7.15
N TYR A 94 -9.66 -5.07 7.63
CA TYR A 94 -8.48 -4.82 6.83
C TYR A 94 -7.31 -5.70 7.25
N PRO A 95 -6.51 -6.21 6.32
CA PRO A 95 -5.23 -6.80 6.67
C PRO A 95 -4.23 -5.67 7.01
N VAL A 96 -3.80 -5.64 8.24
CA VAL A 96 -2.86 -4.61 8.77
C VAL A 96 -1.43 -5.13 8.89
N GLU A 97 -1.22 -6.42 8.58
CA GLU A 97 0.08 -7.01 8.34
C GLU A 97 0.05 -7.85 7.07
N TRP A 98 1.10 -7.72 6.29
CA TRP A 98 1.22 -8.38 5.00
C TRP A 98 2.57 -9.04 4.83
N ARG A 99 2.58 -10.15 4.11
CA ARG A 99 3.78 -10.63 3.42
C ARG A 99 3.68 -10.27 1.95
N VAL A 100 4.68 -9.55 1.46
CA VAL A 100 4.78 -9.18 0.05
C VAL A 100 6.00 -9.88 -0.54
N ARG A 101 5.78 -10.68 -1.58
CA ARG A 101 6.85 -11.28 -2.39
C ARG A 101 7.12 -10.37 -3.58
N ILE A 102 8.39 -10.02 -3.76
CA ILE A 102 8.89 -9.19 -4.85
C ILE A 102 10.06 -9.93 -5.50
N GLY A 103 9.80 -10.59 -6.62
CA GLY A 103 10.77 -11.53 -7.20
C GLY A 103 11.07 -12.68 -6.23
N THR A 104 12.31 -12.77 -5.79
CA THR A 104 12.77 -13.76 -4.81
C THR A 104 12.70 -13.25 -3.36
N ARG A 105 12.60 -11.93 -3.15
CA ARG A 105 12.53 -11.32 -1.81
C ARG A 105 11.14 -11.52 -1.19
N LYS A 106 11.12 -11.68 0.12
CA LYS A 106 9.89 -11.74 0.92
C LYS A 106 10.01 -10.76 2.06
N ILE A 107 9.26 -9.68 1.98
CA ILE A 107 9.20 -8.65 3.02
C ILE A 107 7.87 -8.74 3.76
N ASN A 108 7.86 -8.34 5.03
CA ASN A 108 6.62 -8.19 5.78
C ASN A 108 6.39 -6.70 6.07
N LEU A 109 5.12 -6.30 5.94
CA LEU A 109 4.64 -4.97 6.27
C LEU A 109 3.87 -5.05 7.59
N HIS A 110 4.09 -4.09 8.46
CA HIS A 110 3.38 -3.98 9.73
C HIS A 110 2.85 -2.56 9.86
N ALA A 111 1.55 -2.39 9.99
CA ALA A 111 0.96 -1.09 10.29
C ALA A 111 1.55 -0.52 11.57
N LEU A 112 1.89 0.77 11.58
CA LEU A 112 2.35 1.45 12.80
C LEU A 112 1.20 1.63 13.79
N ILE A 113 -0.01 1.84 13.29
CA ILE A 113 -1.25 1.92 14.04
C ILE A 113 -2.29 1.12 13.23
N ASP A 114 -3.11 0.33 13.89
CA ASP A 114 -4.12 -0.45 13.18
C ASP A 114 -5.23 0.41 12.61
N ASP A 115 -5.69 1.42 13.36
CA ASP A 115 -6.72 2.36 12.92
C ASP A 115 -6.13 3.51 12.10
N GLN A 116 -5.89 3.24 10.83
CA GLN A 116 -5.55 4.25 9.82
C GLN A 116 -6.64 4.32 8.74
N GLU A 117 -7.88 3.99 9.13
CA GLU A 117 -9.03 4.09 8.25
C GLU A 117 -9.43 5.55 8.00
N LEU A 118 -9.63 5.91 6.74
CA LEU A 118 -10.11 7.20 6.27
C LEU A 118 -11.47 7.05 5.58
N ASP A 119 -12.52 7.57 6.23
CA ASP A 119 -13.86 7.60 5.64
C ASP A 119 -14.01 8.85 4.76
N SER A 120 -13.80 8.68 3.48
CA SER A 120 -13.92 9.73 2.45
C SER A 120 -15.21 9.63 1.64
N ARG A 121 -16.25 8.93 2.14
CA ARG A 121 -17.51 8.73 1.40
C ARG A 121 -18.19 10.04 1.00
N ARG A 122 -18.00 11.11 1.76
CA ARG A 122 -18.58 12.43 1.46
C ARG A 122 -17.86 13.17 0.32
N SER A 123 -16.61 12.86 0.04
CA SER A 123 -15.76 13.52 -0.98
C SER A 123 -15.51 12.65 -2.19
N THR A 124 -14.94 11.46 -1.99
CA THR A 124 -14.55 10.53 -3.06
C THR A 124 -15.50 9.35 -3.21
N GLY A 125 -16.50 9.21 -2.33
CA GLY A 125 -17.42 8.08 -2.34
C GLY A 125 -16.85 6.78 -1.80
N ALA A 126 -15.64 6.79 -1.21
CA ALA A 126 -14.92 5.59 -0.80
C ALA A 126 -14.49 5.63 0.68
N VAL A 127 -14.24 4.45 1.23
CA VAL A 127 -13.52 4.27 2.48
C VAL A 127 -12.18 3.65 2.16
N TYR A 128 -11.11 4.27 2.64
CA TYR A 128 -9.73 3.83 2.50
C TYR A 128 -9.22 3.32 3.84
N TRP A 129 -8.29 2.42 3.82
CA TRP A 129 -7.32 2.27 4.88
C TRP A 129 -5.97 2.67 4.29
N GLU A 130 -5.39 3.72 4.79
CA GLU A 130 -4.13 4.22 4.26
C GLU A 130 -3.28 4.77 5.39
N GLY A 131 -2.03 4.32 5.44
CA GLY A 131 -1.19 4.73 6.53
C GLY A 131 0.22 4.19 6.52
N ALA A 132 0.95 4.66 7.52
CA ALA A 132 2.36 4.33 7.68
C ALA A 132 2.57 2.87 8.10
N VAL A 133 3.56 2.24 7.47
CA VAL A 133 4.01 0.88 7.78
C VAL A 133 5.52 0.84 7.99
N ARG A 134 5.98 -0.07 8.83
CA ARG A 134 7.37 -0.52 8.86
C ARG A 134 7.53 -1.76 8.01
N VAL A 135 8.72 -1.93 7.46
CA VAL A 135 9.07 -3.05 6.59
C VAL A 135 10.10 -3.93 7.28
N THR A 136 9.88 -5.23 7.31
CA THR A 136 10.86 -6.18 7.82
C THR A 136 11.19 -7.26 6.79
N GLU A 137 12.44 -7.73 6.82
CA GLU A 137 12.91 -8.89 6.07
C GLU A 137 13.74 -9.77 7.02
N ASP A 138 13.42 -11.05 7.08
CA ASP A 138 14.05 -12.02 8.01
C ASP A 138 14.08 -11.54 9.48
N GLY A 139 12.99 -10.85 9.89
CA GLY A 139 12.81 -10.35 11.26
C GLY A 139 13.54 -9.04 11.57
N ARG A 140 14.28 -8.45 10.62
CA ARG A 140 14.96 -7.16 10.77
C ARG A 140 14.16 -6.05 10.10
N GLU A 141 14.05 -4.89 10.75
CA GLU A 141 13.52 -3.69 10.11
C GLU A 141 14.51 -3.25 9.01
N ILE A 142 13.99 -3.00 7.82
CA ILE A 142 14.75 -2.63 6.62
C ILE A 142 14.21 -1.39 5.92
N GLY A 143 13.23 -0.72 6.52
CA GLY A 143 12.65 0.49 5.95
C GLY A 143 11.25 0.77 6.43
N ARG A 144 10.67 1.82 5.86
CA ARG A 144 9.32 2.31 6.15
C ARG A 144 8.63 2.75 4.88
N GLY A 145 7.33 2.90 4.96
CA GLY A 145 6.57 3.40 3.84
C GLY A 145 5.11 3.59 4.15
N TYR A 146 4.33 3.52 3.11
CA TYR A 146 2.90 3.73 3.12
C TYR A 146 2.20 2.54 2.47
N LEU A 147 1.07 2.15 3.03
CA LEU A 147 0.16 1.14 2.50
C LEU A 147 -1.19 1.81 2.30
N GLU A 148 -1.77 1.63 1.13
CA GLU A 148 -3.13 2.06 0.80
C GLU A 148 -3.96 0.85 0.37
N MET A 149 -5.16 0.76 0.90
CA MET A 149 -6.11 -0.31 0.62
C MET A 149 -7.50 0.25 0.37
N THR A 150 -8.13 -0.19 -0.71
CA THR A 150 -9.50 0.22 -1.08
C THR A 150 -10.39 -0.98 -1.34
N GLY A 151 -11.71 -0.77 -1.33
CA GLY A 151 -12.68 -1.79 -1.72
C GLY A 151 -12.81 -2.97 -0.76
N TYR A 152 -12.44 -2.81 0.51
CA TYR A 152 -12.64 -3.82 1.56
C TYR A 152 -14.07 -3.82 2.13
N GLY A 153 -14.75 -2.69 2.05
CA GLY A 153 -16.18 -2.58 2.28
C GLY A 153 -16.95 -2.61 0.97
N ASP A 154 -17.39 -1.45 0.53
CA ASP A 154 -18.05 -1.29 -0.75
C ASP A 154 -17.03 -1.23 -1.90
N LYS A 155 -17.49 -1.62 -3.11
CA LYS A 155 -16.70 -1.46 -4.33
C LYS A 155 -16.33 0.01 -4.51
N ILE A 156 -15.05 0.26 -4.80
CA ILE A 156 -14.62 1.61 -5.16
C ILE A 156 -15.24 2.04 -6.49
N ARG A 157 -15.72 3.28 -6.54
CA ARG A 157 -16.23 3.92 -7.76
C ARG A 157 -15.31 5.08 -8.07
N VAL A 158 -14.54 4.94 -9.12
CA VAL A 158 -13.71 6.02 -9.67
C VAL A 158 -14.50 6.56 -10.85
N GLY A 159 -15.02 7.77 -10.71
CA GLY A 159 -15.83 8.42 -11.73
C GLY A 159 -15.34 9.81 -12.02
#